data_284ae9f5bd27b62ae7efdec062cf79eb
#
_entry.id   284ae9f5bd27b62ae7efdec062cf79eb
#
_cell.length_a   1.000
_cell.length_b   1.000
_cell.length_c   1.000
_cell.angle_alpha   90.00
_cell.angle_beta   90.00
_cell.angle_gamma   90.00
#
_symmetry.space_group_name_H-M   'P 1'
#
loop_
_entity.id
_entity.type
_entity.pdbx_description
1 polymer ?
#
loop_
_entity_poly.entity_id
_entity_poly.type
_entity_poly.pdbx_seq_one_letter_code
_entity_poly.pdbx_strand_id
1 'polypeptide(L)'
;MDDVLDGDWSVKINGLTQRSTLAYQTIPQNFRFEPGVTYNVSFDYQAGSDGIYAAAVGVGEYNGNVQLKELPMSMGKEKDGHFTMQVTGDSTGQTWFGIYSTEKAPDLQGVSPDAAEANFGGYKELVLDNLVIEKVTEEVTKEKLAALVAEAEEKYKEIDYRPEIWSSFQDVLKEAKAVLDKEGASQDEIEKAYYELKAAMVTMDNSAGIDATDDSKDLPKEQMTATAGSEQAQEGGEGPASNVLDGNADTIWHTVWAGTPIENHWLNLQLDKPATVSGLRLQQRSGRNGIIREAEIWVKKAG
;
A
#
# COMPACT_ATOMS: atom_id res chain seq x y z
N MET A 1 28.95 -8.28 -0.09
CA MET A 1 28.24 -7.18 0.57
C MET A 1 29.08 -6.76 1.76
N ASP A 2 29.34 -5.48 1.91
CA ASP A 2 30.08 -4.99 3.07
C ASP A 2 29.12 -4.99 4.27
N ASP A 3 29.61 -5.29 5.47
CA ASP A 3 28.78 -5.34 6.67
C ASP A 3 28.61 -3.95 7.32
N VAL A 4 29.40 -2.98 6.90
CA VAL A 4 29.38 -1.57 7.36
C VAL A 4 29.47 -0.66 6.14
N LEU A 5 28.53 0.29 6.00
CA LEU A 5 28.47 1.25 4.89
C LEU A 5 29.21 2.52 5.23
N ASP A 6 29.00 3.04 6.44
CA ASP A 6 29.65 4.26 6.94
C ASP A 6 29.97 4.11 8.44
N GLY A 7 31.01 4.80 8.89
CA GLY A 7 31.42 4.77 10.30
C GLY A 7 31.84 3.38 10.81
N ASP A 8 31.40 3.03 12.01
CA ASP A 8 31.79 1.80 12.71
C ASP A 8 30.70 0.71 12.70
N TRP A 9 29.44 1.05 12.39
CA TRP A 9 28.31 0.17 12.54
C TRP A 9 27.23 0.44 11.48
N SER A 10 26.67 -0.61 10.92
CA SER A 10 25.44 -0.60 10.11
C SER A 10 24.49 -1.71 10.56
N VAL A 11 23.21 -1.59 10.23
CA VAL A 11 22.22 -2.61 10.51
C VAL A 11 22.16 -3.60 9.35
N LYS A 12 22.51 -4.86 9.61
CA LYS A 12 22.41 -5.95 8.62
C LYS A 12 21.20 -6.82 8.90
N ILE A 13 20.36 -6.99 7.87
CA ILE A 13 19.23 -7.91 7.87
C ILE A 13 19.62 -9.12 7.02
N ASN A 14 19.79 -10.24 7.67
CA ASN A 14 20.18 -11.49 7.01
C ASN A 14 18.94 -12.30 6.64
N GLY A 15 18.77 -12.53 5.36
CA GLY A 15 17.87 -13.50 4.77
C GLY A 15 16.60 -13.79 5.52
N LEU A 16 15.64 -12.85 5.53
CA LEU A 16 14.36 -13.09 6.18
C LEU A 16 13.76 -14.39 5.64
N THR A 17 13.63 -15.38 6.49
CA THR A 17 13.04 -16.67 6.15
C THR A 17 11.53 -16.55 5.91
N GLN A 18 10.92 -15.47 6.40
CA GLN A 18 9.51 -15.15 6.18
C GLN A 18 9.41 -13.96 5.23
N ARG A 19 8.76 -14.19 4.11
CA ARG A 19 8.39 -13.17 3.13
C ARG A 19 7.20 -12.35 3.65
N SER A 20 6.99 -11.18 3.07
CA SER A 20 5.87 -10.31 3.43
C SER A 20 5.85 -9.93 4.91
N THR A 21 7.00 -9.53 5.44
CA THR A 21 7.18 -9.10 6.84
C THR A 21 7.87 -7.76 6.94
N LEU A 22 7.51 -6.99 7.96
CA LEU A 22 8.26 -5.82 8.37
C LEU A 22 9.56 -6.26 9.03
N ALA A 23 10.69 -5.83 8.47
CA ALA A 23 12.01 -6.02 9.03
C ALA A 23 12.36 -4.92 10.04
N TYR A 24 11.82 -3.73 9.82
CA TYR A 24 11.98 -2.55 10.66
C TYR A 24 10.70 -1.72 10.61
N GLN A 25 10.37 -1.05 11.70
CA GLN A 25 9.26 -0.10 11.77
C GLN A 25 9.57 0.97 12.82
N THR A 26 9.28 2.24 12.49
CA THR A 26 9.19 3.29 13.49
C THR A 26 7.99 3.04 14.39
N ILE A 27 8.15 3.28 15.69
CA ILE A 27 7.06 3.16 16.66
C ILE A 27 6.81 4.53 17.32
N PRO A 28 5.56 4.83 17.70
CA PRO A 28 5.19 6.15 18.26
C PRO A 28 5.99 6.57 19.50
N GLN A 29 6.58 5.60 20.23
CA GLN A 29 7.42 5.84 21.39
C GLN A 29 8.79 6.42 21.02
N ASN A 30 9.30 6.09 19.83
CA ASN A 30 10.62 6.53 19.37
C ASN A 30 10.54 7.70 18.40
N PHE A 31 9.55 7.66 17.53
CA PHE A 31 9.30 8.70 16.54
C PHE A 31 7.80 8.74 16.16
N ARG A 32 7.24 9.93 16.05
CA ARG A 32 5.87 10.15 15.63
C ARG A 32 5.82 11.11 14.46
N PHE A 33 5.19 10.69 13.36
CA PHE A 33 4.82 11.58 12.27
C PHE A 33 3.65 12.46 12.74
N GLU A 34 3.87 13.77 12.83
CA GLU A 34 2.83 14.72 13.21
C GLU A 34 1.77 14.81 12.11
N PRO A 35 0.47 14.90 12.46
CA PRO A 35 -0.60 15.00 11.47
C PRO A 35 -0.38 16.15 10.47
N GLY A 36 -0.50 15.86 9.18
CA GLY A 36 -0.34 16.80 8.08
C GLY A 36 1.09 17.25 7.79
N VAL A 37 2.02 16.98 8.69
CA VAL A 37 3.43 17.37 8.52
C VAL A 37 4.14 16.37 7.62
N THR A 38 4.88 16.88 6.64
CA THR A 38 5.71 16.08 5.75
C THR A 38 7.13 15.95 6.28
N TYR A 39 7.68 14.76 6.15
CA TYR A 39 9.06 14.44 6.51
C TYR A 39 9.78 13.86 5.31
N ASN A 40 11.05 14.23 5.13
CA ASN A 40 11.97 13.51 4.27
C ASN A 40 12.54 12.33 5.06
N VAL A 41 12.36 11.13 4.56
CA VAL A 41 12.99 9.92 5.07
C VAL A 41 14.06 9.52 4.08
N SER A 42 15.28 9.38 4.54
CA SER A 42 16.42 8.94 3.73
C SER A 42 17.28 7.94 4.48
N PHE A 43 17.95 7.06 3.76
CA PHE A 43 18.93 6.11 4.30
C PHE A 43 19.86 5.63 3.21
N ASP A 44 21.03 5.18 3.61
CA ASP A 44 21.98 4.50 2.76
C ASP A 44 21.77 2.99 2.89
N TYR A 45 21.96 2.25 1.77
CA TYR A 45 21.70 0.82 1.79
C TYR A 45 22.51 0.04 0.75
N GLN A 46 22.67 -1.25 1.03
CA GLN A 46 23.02 -2.27 0.05
C GLN A 46 21.94 -3.34 0.03
N ALA A 47 21.38 -3.62 -1.15
CA ALA A 47 20.41 -4.68 -1.37
C ALA A 47 20.94 -5.66 -2.42
N GLY A 48 20.86 -6.95 -2.13
CA GLY A 48 21.41 -8.00 -2.98
C GLY A 48 20.64 -8.24 -4.26
N SER A 49 19.40 -7.75 -4.39
CA SER A 49 18.55 -7.89 -5.59
C SER A 49 17.46 -6.83 -5.62
N ASP A 50 16.95 -6.57 -6.83
CA ASP A 50 15.84 -5.65 -7.06
C ASP A 50 14.56 -6.09 -6.34
N GLY A 51 13.97 -5.16 -5.57
CA GLY A 51 12.63 -5.28 -5.02
C GLY A 51 12.40 -6.40 -4.01
N ILE A 52 13.44 -7.06 -3.49
CA ILE A 52 13.30 -8.01 -2.37
C ILE A 52 12.93 -7.26 -1.09
N TYR A 53 13.39 -6.03 -0.97
CA TYR A 53 12.98 -5.12 0.09
C TYR A 53 12.30 -3.89 -0.48
N ALA A 54 11.43 -3.30 0.32
CA ALA A 54 10.75 -2.06 0.00
C ALA A 54 10.70 -1.16 1.22
N ALA A 55 10.81 0.14 1.02
CA ALA A 55 10.35 1.11 1.99
C ALA A 55 8.82 1.04 2.08
N ALA A 56 8.30 1.04 3.30
CA ALA A 56 6.89 0.89 3.58
C ALA A 56 6.35 2.05 4.41
N VAL A 57 5.16 2.52 4.08
CA VAL A 57 4.42 3.48 4.91
C VAL A 57 3.05 2.90 5.21
N GLY A 58 2.68 2.90 6.47
CA GLY A 58 1.38 2.42 6.93
C GLY A 58 0.82 3.28 8.06
N VAL A 59 -0.41 2.96 8.47
CA VAL A 59 -1.13 3.66 9.55
C VAL A 59 -1.66 2.62 10.54
N GLY A 60 -1.45 2.88 11.83
CA GLY A 60 -1.90 1.98 12.89
C GLY A 60 -1.15 0.65 12.93
N GLU A 61 -1.81 -0.40 13.36
CA GLU A 61 -1.25 -1.73 13.35
C GLU A 61 -1.08 -2.24 11.92
N TYR A 62 0.02 -2.98 11.68
CA TYR A 62 0.27 -3.59 10.38
C TYR A 62 -0.82 -4.61 10.05
N ASN A 63 -1.63 -4.32 9.05
CA ASN A 63 -2.74 -5.15 8.58
C ASN A 63 -2.59 -5.59 7.11
N GLY A 64 -1.41 -5.38 6.51
CA GLY A 64 -1.18 -5.64 5.07
C GLY A 64 -1.50 -4.46 4.16
N ASN A 65 -2.18 -3.43 4.65
CA ASN A 65 -2.52 -2.24 3.88
C ASN A 65 -1.41 -1.20 4.03
N VAL A 66 -0.38 -1.27 3.18
CA VAL A 66 0.81 -0.43 3.23
C VAL A 66 1.16 0.07 1.83
N GLN A 67 1.68 1.29 1.77
CA GLN A 67 2.29 1.81 0.56
C GLN A 67 3.73 1.30 0.49
N LEU A 68 4.09 0.67 -0.61
CA LEU A 68 5.42 0.10 -0.83
C LEU A 68 6.16 0.84 -1.95
N LYS A 69 7.44 1.13 -1.71
CA LYS A 69 8.37 1.60 -2.72
C LYS A 69 9.58 0.69 -2.73
N GLU A 70 9.72 -0.12 -3.78
CA GLU A 70 10.79 -1.11 -3.92
C GLU A 70 12.18 -0.47 -3.84
N LEU A 71 13.12 -1.19 -3.23
CA LEU A 71 14.53 -0.82 -3.22
C LEU A 71 15.22 -1.50 -4.41
N PRO A 72 15.84 -0.73 -5.32
CA PRO A 72 16.69 -1.29 -6.37
C PRO A 72 17.90 -2.04 -5.79
N MET A 73 18.41 -2.98 -6.55
CA MET A 73 19.69 -3.62 -6.24
C MET A 73 20.79 -2.58 -6.15
N SER A 74 21.57 -2.66 -5.08
CA SER A 74 22.72 -1.78 -4.83
C SER A 74 23.92 -2.60 -4.43
N MET A 75 24.53 -3.25 -5.42
CA MET A 75 25.74 -4.08 -5.27
C MET A 75 26.63 -3.98 -6.50
N GLY A 76 27.92 -4.26 -6.35
CA GLY A 76 28.87 -4.29 -7.43
C GLY A 76 29.72 -3.02 -7.53
N LYS A 77 29.87 -2.42 -8.72
CA LYS A 77 30.70 -1.23 -8.95
C LYS A 77 30.16 0.04 -8.28
N GLU A 78 28.83 0.10 -8.13
CA GLU A 78 28.11 1.14 -7.38
C GLU A 78 27.61 0.49 -6.09
N LYS A 79 28.46 0.47 -5.06
CA LYS A 79 28.26 -0.37 -3.89
C LYS A 79 27.13 0.09 -2.98
N ASP A 80 26.88 1.39 -2.94
CA ASP A 80 25.98 1.96 -1.95
C ASP A 80 24.81 2.66 -2.63
N GLY A 81 23.60 2.28 -2.28
CA GLY A 81 22.38 2.95 -2.67
C GLY A 81 22.04 4.04 -1.69
N HIS A 82 21.43 5.10 -2.19
CA HIS A 82 20.78 6.12 -1.36
C HIS A 82 19.30 6.15 -1.70
N PHE A 83 18.46 6.03 -0.68
CA PHE A 83 17.01 6.06 -0.84
C PHE A 83 16.43 7.29 -0.17
N THR A 84 15.45 7.90 -0.81
CA THR A 84 14.71 9.01 -0.24
C THR A 84 13.24 8.94 -0.61
N MET A 85 12.37 9.31 0.33
CA MET A 85 10.95 9.49 0.10
C MET A 85 10.36 10.51 1.06
N GLN A 86 9.17 11.02 0.72
CA GLN A 86 8.39 11.84 1.64
C GLN A 86 7.31 11.02 2.31
N VAL A 87 7.10 11.27 3.59
CA VAL A 87 6.04 10.68 4.40
C VAL A 87 5.28 11.81 5.07
N THR A 88 3.97 11.85 4.90
CA THR A 88 3.10 12.83 5.57
C THR A 88 2.25 12.10 6.61
N GLY A 89 2.16 12.65 7.82
CA GLY A 89 1.36 12.08 8.90
C GLY A 89 -0.15 12.16 8.59
N ASP A 90 -0.86 11.09 8.84
CA ASP A 90 -2.32 11.02 8.76
C ASP A 90 -3.01 11.72 9.95
N SER A 91 -4.32 11.91 9.90
CA SER A 91 -5.08 12.61 10.94
C SER A 91 -5.11 11.89 12.28
N THR A 92 -4.85 10.57 12.34
CA THR A 92 -4.80 9.81 13.58
C THR A 92 -3.46 9.93 14.31
N GLY A 93 -2.40 10.40 13.63
CA GLY A 93 -1.03 10.44 14.14
C GLY A 93 -0.43 9.04 14.37
N GLN A 94 -0.93 8.04 13.66
CA GLN A 94 -0.46 6.66 13.74
C GLN A 94 0.32 6.23 12.49
N THR A 95 0.69 7.18 11.64
CA THR A 95 1.57 6.92 10.50
C THR A 95 2.92 6.40 10.97
N TRP A 96 3.43 5.38 10.28
CA TRP A 96 4.77 4.84 10.51
C TRP A 96 5.50 4.62 9.19
N PHE A 97 6.82 4.62 9.28
CA PHE A 97 7.73 4.21 8.21
C PHE A 97 8.38 2.89 8.59
N GLY A 98 8.65 2.03 7.61
CA GLY A 98 9.33 0.76 7.84
C GLY A 98 10.03 0.22 6.61
N ILE A 99 10.76 -0.87 6.82
CA ILE A 99 11.38 -1.68 5.77
C ILE A 99 10.67 -3.02 5.71
N TYR A 100 10.22 -3.36 4.52
CA TYR A 100 9.39 -4.52 4.27
C TYR A 100 10.12 -5.52 3.37
N SER A 101 10.09 -6.80 3.75
CA SER A 101 10.56 -7.89 2.89
C SER A 101 9.42 -8.35 1.98
N THR A 102 9.58 -8.18 0.68
CA THR A 102 8.57 -8.56 -0.31
C THR A 102 8.61 -10.06 -0.61
N GLU A 103 7.62 -10.55 -1.37
CA GLU A 103 7.66 -11.93 -1.89
C GLU A 103 8.37 -12.04 -3.25
N LYS A 104 8.87 -10.93 -3.77
CA LYS A 104 9.51 -10.89 -5.09
C LYS A 104 10.72 -11.81 -5.10
N ALA A 105 10.71 -12.78 -6.00
CA ALA A 105 11.91 -13.54 -6.29
C ALA A 105 12.89 -12.64 -7.05
N PRO A 106 14.22 -12.72 -6.78
CA PRO A 106 15.20 -11.99 -7.58
C PRO A 106 15.09 -12.43 -9.04
N ASP A 107 15.13 -11.45 -9.95
CA ASP A 107 15.27 -11.74 -11.39
C ASP A 107 16.72 -12.16 -11.68
N LEU A 108 16.98 -13.41 -11.46
CA LEU A 108 18.28 -14.02 -11.68
C LEU A 108 18.27 -14.78 -13.02
N GLN A 109 17.94 -14.11 -14.11
CA GLN A 109 17.82 -14.67 -15.46
C GLN A 109 18.63 -15.96 -15.67
N GLY A 110 17.95 -17.11 -15.60
CA GLY A 110 18.54 -18.43 -15.87
C GLY A 110 19.38 -19.03 -14.73
N VAL A 111 19.45 -18.42 -13.57
CA VAL A 111 20.17 -18.94 -12.40
C VAL A 111 19.16 -19.50 -11.40
N SER A 112 19.35 -20.75 -10.97
CA SER A 112 18.50 -21.32 -9.91
C SER A 112 18.71 -20.55 -8.59
N PRO A 113 17.69 -20.46 -7.72
CA PRO A 113 17.82 -19.81 -6.39
C PRO A 113 19.01 -20.32 -5.58
N ASP A 114 19.27 -21.64 -5.60
CA ASP A 114 20.40 -22.24 -4.88
C ASP A 114 21.76 -21.89 -5.51
N ALA A 115 21.82 -21.84 -6.83
CA ALA A 115 23.02 -21.40 -7.55
C ALA A 115 23.24 -19.89 -7.41
N ALA A 116 22.19 -19.11 -7.29
CA ALA A 116 22.26 -17.68 -7.02
C ALA A 116 22.80 -17.41 -5.61
N GLU A 117 22.35 -18.13 -4.61
CA GLU A 117 22.86 -18.03 -3.24
C GLU A 117 24.34 -18.42 -3.16
N ALA A 118 24.74 -19.47 -3.89
CA ALA A 118 26.12 -19.91 -3.94
C ALA A 118 27.05 -18.94 -4.69
N ASN A 119 26.55 -18.31 -5.77
CA ASN A 119 27.38 -17.46 -6.66
C ASN A 119 27.31 -15.97 -6.29
N PHE A 120 26.21 -15.52 -5.71
CA PHE A 120 25.95 -14.10 -5.41
C PHE A 120 25.77 -13.83 -3.92
N GLY A 121 26.11 -14.77 -3.05
CA GLY A 121 25.96 -14.79 -1.59
C GLY A 121 25.39 -13.50 -1.00
N GLY A 122 24.25 -13.59 -0.36
CA GLY A 122 23.62 -12.41 0.23
C GLY A 122 22.59 -11.69 -0.64
N TYR A 123 22.07 -12.30 -1.71
CA TYR A 123 20.99 -11.67 -2.49
C TYR A 123 19.72 -11.35 -1.67
N LYS A 124 19.54 -12.03 -0.54
CA LYS A 124 18.46 -11.78 0.43
C LYS A 124 18.88 -10.85 1.56
N GLU A 125 20.11 -10.37 1.54
CA GLU A 125 20.60 -9.48 2.60
C GLU A 125 20.28 -8.03 2.28
N LEU A 126 20.10 -7.26 3.33
CA LEU A 126 19.99 -5.82 3.31
C LEU A 126 20.90 -5.24 4.39
N VAL A 127 21.74 -4.30 4.01
CA VAL A 127 22.48 -3.47 4.95
C VAL A 127 21.90 -2.07 4.89
N LEU A 128 21.67 -1.46 6.05
CA LEU A 128 21.10 -0.12 6.21
C LEU A 128 22.01 0.73 7.06
N ASP A 129 22.16 1.98 6.66
CA ASP A 129 22.88 2.99 7.41
C ASP A 129 22.27 4.38 7.24
N ASN A 130 22.69 5.33 8.05
CA ASN A 130 22.36 6.75 7.93
C ASN A 130 20.85 7.01 7.80
N LEU A 131 20.00 6.25 8.54
CA LEU A 131 18.56 6.52 8.54
C LEU A 131 18.27 7.87 9.18
N VAL A 132 17.77 8.79 8.37
CA VAL A 132 17.42 10.16 8.78
C VAL A 132 15.94 10.41 8.48
N ILE A 133 15.24 11.01 9.46
CA ILE A 133 13.85 11.47 9.29
C ILE A 133 13.84 12.95 9.68
N GLU A 134 13.68 13.82 8.68
CA GLU A 134 13.73 15.27 8.85
C GLU A 134 12.41 15.93 8.47
N LYS A 135 11.91 16.82 9.32
CA LYS A 135 10.73 17.62 9.04
C LYS A 135 10.98 18.56 7.86
N VAL A 136 10.12 18.50 6.86
CA VAL A 136 10.12 19.46 5.76
C VAL A 136 9.54 20.78 6.28
N THR A 137 10.38 21.81 6.30
CA THR A 137 9.93 23.15 6.65
C THR A 137 9.35 23.82 5.40
N GLU A 138 8.09 24.17 5.46
CA GLU A 138 7.41 24.91 4.41
C GLU A 138 6.75 26.16 4.99
N GLU A 139 6.79 27.26 4.24
CA GLU A 139 6.00 28.44 4.58
C GLU A 139 4.56 28.18 4.15
N VAL A 140 3.63 28.18 5.09
CA VAL A 140 2.20 28.02 4.84
C VAL A 140 1.57 29.39 4.65
N THR A 141 0.91 29.62 3.53
CA THR A 141 0.22 30.87 3.22
C THR A 141 -1.26 30.61 2.93
N LYS A 142 -2.06 31.66 2.93
CA LYS A 142 -3.49 31.58 2.62
C LYS A 142 -3.73 31.05 1.19
N GLU A 143 -2.83 31.39 0.25
CA GLU A 143 -2.86 30.91 -1.15
C GLU A 143 -2.58 29.39 -1.21
N LYS A 144 -1.64 28.89 -0.39
CA LYS A 144 -1.38 27.44 -0.31
C LYS A 144 -2.57 26.69 0.30
N LEU A 145 -3.21 27.26 1.32
CA LEU A 145 -4.43 26.67 1.87
C LEU A 145 -5.55 26.65 0.82
N ALA A 146 -5.71 27.72 0.04
CA ALA A 146 -6.71 27.76 -1.03
C ALA A 146 -6.44 26.70 -2.12
N ALA A 147 -5.18 26.54 -2.51
CA ALA A 147 -4.77 25.50 -3.47
C ALA A 147 -5.05 24.10 -2.95
N LEU A 148 -4.76 23.85 -1.66
CA LEU A 148 -5.02 22.55 -1.01
C LEU A 148 -6.52 22.24 -0.92
N VAL A 149 -7.36 23.24 -0.62
CA VAL A 149 -8.82 23.11 -0.63
C VAL A 149 -9.32 22.76 -2.03
N ALA A 150 -8.82 23.42 -3.08
CA ALA A 150 -9.21 23.14 -4.46
C ALA A 150 -8.81 21.70 -4.86
N GLU A 151 -7.60 21.27 -4.52
CA GLU A 151 -7.13 19.89 -4.75
C GLU A 151 -8.03 18.87 -4.05
N ALA A 152 -8.38 19.13 -2.79
CA ALA A 152 -9.23 18.25 -2.00
C ALA A 152 -10.63 18.09 -2.61
N GLU A 153 -11.23 19.16 -3.09
CA GLU A 153 -12.55 19.15 -3.76
C GLU A 153 -12.53 18.43 -5.11
N GLU A 154 -11.43 18.52 -5.84
CA GLU A 154 -11.27 17.85 -7.12
C GLU A 154 -11.03 16.35 -6.94
N LYS A 155 -10.16 15.97 -6.00
CA LYS A 155 -9.65 14.61 -5.84
C LYS A 155 -10.67 13.65 -5.21
N TYR A 156 -11.39 14.07 -4.16
CA TYR A 156 -12.22 13.17 -3.38
C TYR A 156 -13.70 13.29 -3.70
N LYS A 157 -14.39 12.14 -3.79
CA LYS A 157 -15.83 12.06 -4.08
C LYS A 157 -16.50 11.16 -3.03
N GLU A 158 -17.68 11.53 -2.58
CA GLU A 158 -18.44 10.83 -1.54
C GLU A 158 -18.61 9.33 -1.83
N ILE A 159 -18.86 8.98 -3.10
CA ILE A 159 -19.14 7.59 -3.51
C ILE A 159 -17.95 6.64 -3.28
N ASP A 160 -16.75 7.17 -3.14
CA ASP A 160 -15.52 6.37 -3.01
C ASP A 160 -15.20 6.01 -1.54
N TYR A 161 -15.99 6.51 -0.58
CA TYR A 161 -15.68 6.44 0.84
C TYR A 161 -16.85 6.01 1.69
N ARG A 162 -16.55 5.43 2.85
CA ARG A 162 -17.55 5.17 3.89
C ARG A 162 -18.14 6.49 4.42
N PRO A 163 -19.45 6.54 4.77
CA PRO A 163 -20.12 7.77 5.17
C PRO A 163 -19.44 8.50 6.35
N GLU A 164 -18.94 7.79 7.34
CA GLU A 164 -18.26 8.38 8.50
C GLU A 164 -16.89 9.00 8.13
N ILE A 165 -16.14 8.36 7.22
CA ILE A 165 -14.88 8.89 6.72
C ILE A 165 -15.13 10.15 5.91
N TRP A 166 -16.11 10.08 5.01
CA TRP A 166 -16.52 11.23 4.19
C TRP A 166 -17.02 12.39 5.04
N SER A 167 -17.87 12.14 6.04
CA SER A 167 -18.39 13.18 6.94
C SER A 167 -17.25 13.88 7.70
N SER A 168 -16.32 13.11 8.27
CA SER A 168 -15.17 13.66 8.98
C SER A 168 -14.28 14.52 8.08
N PHE A 169 -14.04 14.07 6.85
CA PHE A 169 -13.31 14.85 5.86
C PHE A 169 -14.02 16.15 5.50
N GLN A 170 -15.36 16.11 5.29
CA GLN A 170 -16.15 17.29 4.97
C GLN A 170 -16.16 18.33 6.10
N ASP A 171 -16.13 17.91 7.35
CA ASP A 171 -16.03 18.83 8.49
C ASP A 171 -14.69 19.59 8.47
N VAL A 172 -13.57 18.89 8.23
CA VAL A 172 -12.24 19.52 8.10
C VAL A 172 -12.17 20.45 6.89
N LEU A 173 -12.70 20.02 5.75
CA LEU A 173 -12.73 20.84 4.53
C LEU A 173 -13.58 22.12 4.73
N LYS A 174 -14.68 22.02 5.45
CA LYS A 174 -15.52 23.16 5.79
C LYS A 174 -14.82 24.16 6.71
N GLU A 175 -14.07 23.66 7.71
CA GLU A 175 -13.27 24.52 8.60
C GLU A 175 -12.15 25.23 7.81
N ALA A 176 -11.47 24.53 6.93
CA ALA A 176 -10.45 25.13 6.07
C ALA A 176 -11.01 26.27 5.18
N LYS A 177 -12.19 26.05 4.60
CA LYS A 177 -12.90 27.11 3.83
C LYS A 177 -13.30 28.28 4.71
N ALA A 178 -13.77 28.03 5.93
CA ALA A 178 -14.13 29.12 6.86
C ALA A 178 -12.94 30.00 7.21
N VAL A 179 -11.71 29.43 7.32
CA VAL A 179 -10.47 30.19 7.51
C VAL A 179 -10.12 31.01 6.26
N LEU A 180 -10.36 30.46 5.06
CA LEU A 180 -10.18 31.20 3.81
C LEU A 180 -11.12 32.39 3.70
N ASP A 181 -12.37 32.24 4.10
CA ASP A 181 -13.40 33.29 4.03
C ASP A 181 -13.24 34.34 5.15
N LYS A 182 -12.48 34.01 6.20
CA LYS A 182 -12.26 34.93 7.32
C LYS A 182 -11.33 36.06 6.91
N GLU A 183 -11.85 37.31 6.98
CA GLU A 183 -11.05 38.53 6.86
C GLU A 183 -10.15 38.64 8.09
N GLY A 184 -8.82 38.76 7.87
CA GLY A 184 -7.85 38.86 8.97
C GLY A 184 -7.63 37.54 9.73
N ALA A 185 -7.75 36.40 9.09
CA ALA A 185 -7.29 35.13 9.68
C ALA A 185 -5.82 35.24 10.11
N SER A 186 -5.52 34.78 11.31
CA SER A 186 -4.14 34.76 11.82
C SER A 186 -3.30 33.70 11.11
N GLN A 187 -1.98 33.87 11.18
CA GLN A 187 -1.04 32.88 10.62
C GLN A 187 -1.25 31.52 11.26
N ASP A 188 -1.44 31.46 12.59
CA ASP A 188 -1.69 30.21 13.31
C ASP A 188 -2.97 29.50 12.86
N GLU A 189 -4.04 30.26 12.55
CA GLU A 189 -5.29 29.70 12.02
C GLU A 189 -5.09 29.11 10.61
N ILE A 190 -4.33 29.81 9.77
CA ILE A 190 -4.02 29.35 8.42
C ILE A 190 -3.17 28.08 8.45
N GLU A 191 -2.12 28.05 9.26
CA GLU A 191 -1.24 26.88 9.43
C GLU A 191 -2.01 25.68 9.98
N LYS A 192 -2.79 25.90 11.02
CA LYS A 192 -3.63 24.84 11.61
C LYS A 192 -4.57 24.24 10.56
N ALA A 193 -5.34 25.06 9.86
CA ALA A 193 -6.26 24.59 8.84
C ALA A 193 -5.57 23.84 7.69
N TYR A 194 -4.39 24.32 7.29
CA TYR A 194 -3.58 23.67 6.26
C TYR A 194 -3.14 22.28 6.66
N TYR A 195 -2.54 22.13 7.85
CA TYR A 195 -2.05 20.83 8.30
C TYR A 195 -3.19 19.86 8.64
N GLU A 196 -4.29 20.33 9.20
CA GLU A 196 -5.47 19.50 9.45
C GLU A 196 -6.09 18.97 8.13
N LEU A 197 -6.24 19.82 7.12
CA LEU A 197 -6.74 19.39 5.82
C LEU A 197 -5.77 18.43 5.12
N LYS A 198 -4.47 18.72 5.16
CA LYS A 198 -3.44 17.84 4.59
C LYS A 198 -3.43 16.47 5.26
N ALA A 199 -3.56 16.42 6.61
CA ALA A 199 -3.70 15.16 7.34
C ALA A 199 -4.97 14.39 6.98
N ALA A 200 -6.10 15.09 6.84
CA ALA A 200 -7.35 14.49 6.41
C ALA A 200 -7.25 13.90 5.00
N MET A 201 -6.55 14.57 4.07
CA MET A 201 -6.30 14.05 2.72
C MET A 201 -5.47 12.77 2.75
N VAL A 202 -4.44 12.67 3.60
CA VAL A 202 -3.68 11.42 3.79
C VAL A 202 -4.58 10.32 4.32
N THR A 203 -5.48 10.62 5.25
CA THR A 203 -6.47 9.67 5.76
C THR A 203 -7.41 9.19 4.65
N MET A 204 -7.87 10.11 3.79
CA MET A 204 -8.68 9.76 2.61
C MET A 204 -7.94 8.79 1.68
N ASP A 205 -6.68 9.08 1.35
CA ASP A 205 -5.86 8.23 0.47
C ASP A 205 -5.66 6.82 1.03
N ASN A 206 -5.57 6.69 2.36
CA ASN A 206 -5.45 5.40 3.03
C ASN A 206 -6.80 4.69 3.27
N SER A 207 -7.92 5.38 3.08
CA SER A 207 -9.28 4.89 3.37
C SER A 207 -10.13 4.70 2.12
N ALA A 208 -9.59 4.97 0.94
CA ALA A 208 -10.32 4.79 -0.31
C ALA A 208 -10.78 3.34 -0.47
N GLY A 209 -12.04 3.17 -0.76
CA GLY A 209 -12.67 1.87 -0.98
C GLY A 209 -14.09 1.81 -0.42
N ILE A 210 -14.89 0.94 -1.00
CA ILE A 210 -16.24 0.64 -0.55
C ILE A 210 -16.15 -0.08 0.81
N ASP A 211 -17.08 0.21 1.72
CA ASP A 211 -17.19 -0.56 2.96
C ASP A 211 -17.42 -2.04 2.65
N ALA A 212 -16.40 -2.84 2.90
CA ALA A 212 -16.45 -4.27 2.63
C ALA A 212 -17.44 -5.03 3.54
N THR A 213 -18.00 -4.38 4.56
CA THR A 213 -18.98 -4.97 5.47
C THR A 213 -20.43 -4.62 5.10
N ASP A 214 -20.67 -3.57 4.30
CA ASP A 214 -22.02 -3.20 3.82
C ASP A 214 -22.35 -3.96 2.53
N ASP A 215 -23.18 -4.99 2.65
CA ASP A 215 -23.65 -5.81 1.53
C ASP A 215 -25.06 -5.42 1.04
N SER A 216 -25.65 -4.37 1.61
CA SER A 216 -27.03 -3.95 1.32
C SER A 216 -27.29 -3.60 -0.15
N LYS A 217 -26.24 -3.26 -0.89
CA LYS A 217 -26.29 -2.90 -2.32
C LYS A 217 -25.66 -3.94 -3.24
N ASP A 218 -25.26 -5.09 -2.69
CA ASP A 218 -24.64 -6.13 -3.50
C ASP A 218 -25.62 -6.74 -4.48
N LEU A 219 -25.13 -7.00 -5.67
CA LEU A 219 -25.87 -7.82 -6.61
C LEU A 219 -25.93 -9.26 -6.07
N PRO A 220 -27.11 -9.93 -6.11
CA PRO A 220 -27.25 -11.30 -5.64
C PRO A 220 -26.26 -12.24 -6.36
N LYS A 221 -25.53 -13.02 -5.59
CA LYS A 221 -24.50 -13.94 -6.13
C LYS A 221 -25.11 -14.99 -7.06
N GLU A 222 -26.37 -15.35 -6.83
CA GLU A 222 -27.15 -16.29 -7.65
C GLU A 222 -27.45 -15.77 -9.06
N GLN A 223 -27.25 -14.47 -9.30
CA GLN A 223 -27.40 -13.83 -10.62
C GLN A 223 -26.07 -13.68 -11.35
N MET A 224 -25.05 -14.38 -10.89
CA MET A 224 -23.70 -14.33 -11.45
C MET A 224 -23.15 -15.72 -11.69
N THR A 225 -22.28 -15.81 -12.69
CA THR A 225 -21.45 -16.99 -12.95
C THR A 225 -19.99 -16.58 -12.96
N ALA A 226 -19.15 -17.34 -12.26
CA ALA A 226 -17.72 -17.14 -12.23
C ALA A 226 -17.02 -18.17 -13.14
N THR A 227 -16.03 -17.69 -13.90
CA THR A 227 -15.11 -18.52 -14.69
C THR A 227 -13.69 -17.96 -14.57
N ALA A 228 -12.69 -18.83 -14.73
CA ALA A 228 -11.29 -18.41 -14.60
C ALA A 228 -10.43 -19.01 -15.72
N GLY A 229 -9.28 -18.37 -15.97
CA GLY A 229 -8.27 -18.90 -16.91
C GLY A 229 -7.55 -20.13 -16.37
N SER A 230 -7.53 -20.30 -15.07
CA SER A 230 -6.99 -21.46 -14.36
C SER A 230 -7.73 -21.66 -13.06
N GLU A 231 -8.05 -22.89 -12.75
CA GLU A 231 -8.70 -23.24 -11.50
C GLU A 231 -8.27 -24.61 -11.00
N GLN A 232 -8.08 -24.71 -9.70
CA GLN A 232 -7.80 -25.97 -9.00
C GLN A 232 -9.09 -26.74 -8.84
N ALA A 233 -9.03 -28.08 -8.94
CA ALA A 233 -10.12 -28.91 -8.48
C ALA A 233 -10.31 -28.73 -6.97
N GLN A 234 -11.57 -28.81 -6.51
CA GLN A 234 -11.86 -28.61 -5.08
C GLN A 234 -11.02 -29.55 -4.20
N GLU A 235 -10.19 -28.96 -3.37
CA GLU A 235 -9.38 -29.68 -2.36
C GLU A 235 -9.29 -28.83 -1.09
N GLY A 236 -9.94 -29.31 -0.02
CA GLY A 236 -10.13 -28.53 1.19
C GLY A 236 -10.90 -27.22 0.92
N GLY A 237 -10.35 -26.10 1.33
CA GLY A 237 -10.92 -24.77 1.08
C GLY A 237 -10.54 -24.16 -0.28
N GLU A 238 -9.69 -24.80 -1.06
CA GLU A 238 -9.19 -24.25 -2.34
C GLU A 238 -9.87 -24.95 -3.52
N GLY A 239 -10.31 -24.22 -4.52
CA GLY A 239 -11.11 -24.82 -5.59
C GLY A 239 -11.39 -23.93 -6.79
N PRO A 240 -12.45 -24.27 -7.56
CA PRO A 240 -12.78 -23.61 -8.80
C PRO A 240 -13.27 -22.16 -8.63
N ALA A 241 -13.40 -21.46 -9.75
CA ALA A 241 -13.88 -20.07 -9.80
C ALA A 241 -15.24 -19.87 -9.11
N SER A 242 -16.11 -20.88 -9.10
CA SER A 242 -17.41 -20.81 -8.43
C SER A 242 -17.33 -20.53 -6.93
N ASN A 243 -16.22 -20.84 -6.28
CA ASN A 243 -16.02 -20.57 -4.85
C ASN A 243 -16.09 -19.07 -4.52
N VAL A 244 -15.83 -18.17 -5.46
CA VAL A 244 -15.94 -16.71 -5.21
C VAL A 244 -17.37 -16.22 -5.04
N LEU A 245 -18.37 -17.06 -5.41
CA LEU A 245 -19.79 -16.75 -5.34
C LEU A 245 -20.57 -17.63 -4.34
N ASP A 246 -19.93 -18.62 -3.70
CA ASP A 246 -20.62 -19.59 -2.84
C ASP A 246 -21.03 -19.05 -1.47
N GLY A 247 -20.56 -17.86 -1.11
CA GLY A 247 -20.87 -17.23 0.18
C GLY A 247 -20.15 -17.82 1.38
N ASN A 248 -19.19 -18.73 1.15
CA ASN A 248 -18.43 -19.39 2.21
C ASN A 248 -17.03 -18.78 2.34
N ALA A 249 -16.74 -18.15 3.47
CA ALA A 249 -15.44 -17.53 3.73
C ALA A 249 -14.29 -18.53 3.88
N ASP A 250 -14.59 -19.82 4.08
CA ASP A 250 -13.59 -20.89 4.20
C ASP A 250 -13.19 -21.50 2.85
N THR A 251 -13.83 -21.08 1.78
CA THR A 251 -13.52 -21.50 0.41
C THR A 251 -12.97 -20.33 -0.41
N ILE A 252 -12.02 -20.63 -1.29
CA ILE A 252 -11.43 -19.65 -2.21
C ILE A 252 -11.30 -20.23 -3.62
N TRP A 253 -11.32 -19.35 -4.62
CA TRP A 253 -10.78 -19.69 -5.92
C TRP A 253 -9.25 -19.76 -5.83
N HIS A 254 -8.68 -20.82 -6.37
CA HIS A 254 -7.23 -20.99 -6.48
C HIS A 254 -6.87 -21.47 -7.89
N THR A 255 -5.80 -20.93 -8.45
CA THR A 255 -5.23 -21.43 -9.70
C THR A 255 -4.61 -22.80 -9.51
N VAL A 256 -4.37 -23.57 -10.58
CA VAL A 256 -3.73 -24.88 -10.51
C VAL A 256 -2.39 -24.79 -9.77
N TRP A 257 -2.17 -25.69 -8.81
CA TRP A 257 -0.94 -25.72 -7.99
C TRP A 257 0.28 -26.22 -8.75
N ALA A 258 0.08 -27.15 -9.69
CA ALA A 258 1.14 -27.77 -10.44
C ALA A 258 0.79 -27.79 -11.93
N GLY A 259 1.79 -27.62 -12.77
CA GLY A 259 1.62 -27.64 -14.22
C GLY A 259 2.44 -26.56 -14.92
N THR A 260 2.05 -26.26 -16.14
CA THR A 260 2.68 -25.19 -16.93
C THR A 260 2.37 -23.83 -16.28
N PRO A 261 3.36 -22.94 -16.11
CA PRO A 261 3.11 -21.60 -15.65
C PRO A 261 2.03 -20.91 -16.48
N ILE A 262 1.10 -20.23 -15.80
CA ILE A 262 0.00 -19.52 -16.44
C ILE A 262 0.46 -18.09 -16.63
N GLU A 263 0.56 -17.67 -17.88
CA GLU A 263 1.02 -16.32 -18.22
C GLU A 263 0.01 -15.24 -17.83
N ASN A 264 -1.29 -15.59 -17.80
CA ASN A 264 -2.35 -14.65 -17.45
C ASN A 264 -3.35 -15.29 -16.49
N HIS A 265 -3.40 -14.76 -15.28
CA HIS A 265 -4.43 -15.10 -14.30
C HIS A 265 -5.61 -14.15 -14.47
N TRP A 266 -6.78 -14.69 -14.79
CA TRP A 266 -8.00 -13.90 -14.88
C TRP A 266 -9.17 -14.63 -14.24
N LEU A 267 -10.06 -13.85 -13.67
CA LEU A 267 -11.36 -14.26 -13.15
C LEU A 267 -12.42 -13.41 -13.82
N ASN A 268 -13.45 -14.04 -14.37
CA ASN A 268 -14.56 -13.37 -15.02
C ASN A 268 -15.85 -13.61 -14.23
N LEU A 269 -16.53 -12.53 -13.89
CA LEU A 269 -17.87 -12.55 -13.31
C LEU A 269 -18.88 -12.14 -14.39
N GLN A 270 -19.72 -13.04 -14.79
CA GLN A 270 -20.78 -12.79 -15.77
C GLN A 270 -22.11 -12.61 -15.05
N LEU A 271 -22.76 -11.48 -15.27
CA LEU A 271 -24.10 -11.20 -14.78
C LEU A 271 -25.14 -11.85 -15.73
N ASP A 272 -26.20 -12.44 -15.19
CA ASP A 272 -27.31 -13.00 -15.95
C ASP A 272 -28.08 -11.91 -16.72
N LYS A 273 -28.09 -10.70 -16.19
CA LYS A 273 -28.71 -9.53 -16.80
C LYS A 273 -27.80 -8.30 -16.67
N PRO A 274 -27.85 -7.37 -17.62
CA PRO A 274 -27.16 -6.10 -17.50
C PRO A 274 -27.58 -5.36 -16.23
N ALA A 275 -26.59 -4.85 -15.47
CA ALA A 275 -26.81 -4.05 -14.29
C ALA A 275 -25.82 -2.88 -14.25
N THR A 276 -26.17 -1.81 -13.53
CA THR A 276 -25.22 -0.75 -13.22
C THR A 276 -24.35 -1.22 -12.06
N VAL A 277 -23.05 -1.33 -12.30
CA VAL A 277 -22.06 -1.71 -11.28
C VAL A 277 -21.26 -0.48 -10.93
N SER A 278 -21.21 -0.13 -9.64
CA SER A 278 -20.45 1.02 -9.10
C SER A 278 -19.16 0.59 -8.41
N GLY A 279 -19.00 -0.69 -8.10
CA GLY A 279 -17.82 -1.19 -7.41
C GLY A 279 -17.71 -2.71 -7.41
N LEU A 280 -16.57 -3.19 -6.96
CA LEU A 280 -16.27 -4.60 -6.73
C LEU A 280 -15.68 -4.76 -5.33
N ARG A 281 -16.22 -5.69 -4.56
CA ARG A 281 -15.61 -6.14 -3.31
C ARG A 281 -14.87 -7.43 -3.52
N LEU A 282 -13.60 -7.46 -3.12
CA LEU A 282 -12.75 -8.64 -3.20
C LEU A 282 -12.35 -9.06 -1.79
N GLN A 283 -12.83 -10.20 -1.33
CA GLN A 283 -12.33 -10.82 -0.11
C GLN A 283 -11.20 -11.78 -0.47
N GLN A 284 -10.02 -11.54 0.07
CA GLN A 284 -8.87 -12.41 -0.09
C GLN A 284 -8.75 -13.39 1.08
N ARG A 285 -8.01 -14.47 0.86
CA ARG A 285 -7.68 -15.41 1.94
C ARG A 285 -6.94 -14.71 3.09
N SER A 286 -7.10 -15.18 4.30
CA SER A 286 -6.45 -14.63 5.49
C SER A 286 -4.94 -14.90 5.56
N GLY A 287 -4.44 -15.90 4.82
CA GLY A 287 -3.02 -16.22 4.73
C GLY A 287 -2.29 -15.29 3.75
N ARG A 288 -0.97 -15.18 3.91
CA ARG A 288 -0.12 -14.31 3.08
C ARG A 288 0.24 -14.92 1.72
N ASN A 289 0.04 -16.22 1.53
CA ASN A 289 0.36 -16.92 0.29
C ASN A 289 -0.78 -16.77 -0.73
N GLY A 290 -0.45 -16.37 -1.96
CA GLY A 290 -1.42 -16.22 -3.05
C GLY A 290 -2.32 -14.99 -2.95
N ILE A 291 -1.91 -13.92 -2.25
CA ILE A 291 -2.64 -12.65 -2.22
C ILE A 291 -2.47 -11.93 -3.55
N ILE A 292 -3.58 -11.46 -4.12
CA ILE A 292 -3.58 -10.58 -5.30
C ILE A 292 -3.07 -9.21 -4.85
N ARG A 293 -1.97 -8.74 -5.41
CA ARG A 293 -1.35 -7.45 -5.08
C ARG A 293 -1.67 -6.37 -6.11
N GLU A 294 -1.86 -6.79 -7.34
CA GLU A 294 -2.14 -5.92 -8.46
C GLU A 294 -3.15 -6.61 -9.38
N ALA A 295 -4.16 -5.88 -9.83
CA ALA A 295 -5.16 -6.38 -10.73
C ALA A 295 -5.68 -5.27 -11.64
N GLU A 296 -5.97 -5.61 -12.88
CA GLU A 296 -6.73 -4.75 -13.79
C GLU A 296 -8.19 -5.18 -13.79
N ILE A 297 -9.10 -4.22 -13.67
CA ILE A 297 -10.54 -4.48 -13.69
C ILE A 297 -11.10 -4.03 -15.03
N TRP A 298 -11.66 -4.98 -15.78
CA TRP A 298 -12.28 -4.76 -17.09
C TRP A 298 -13.79 -4.92 -17.00
N VAL A 299 -14.53 -3.94 -17.50
CA VAL A 299 -15.99 -3.98 -17.55
C VAL A 299 -16.46 -4.04 -18.99
N LYS A 300 -17.21 -5.09 -19.33
CA LYS A 300 -17.88 -5.20 -20.63
C LYS A 300 -19.23 -4.50 -20.55
N LYS A 301 -19.40 -3.43 -21.31
CA LYS A 301 -20.71 -2.77 -21.44
C LYS A 301 -21.69 -3.69 -22.18
N ALA A 302 -22.93 -3.72 -21.73
CA ALA A 302 -24.02 -4.29 -22.52
C ALA A 302 -24.15 -3.46 -23.82
N GLY A 303 -24.19 -4.15 -24.95
CA GLY A 303 -24.38 -3.53 -26.26
C GLY A 303 -25.81 -3.04 -26.47
#